data_c747f38929ab4b84617ba0039b28c718
#
_entry.id   c747f38929ab4b84617ba0039b28c718
#
_cell.length_a   1.000
_cell.length_b   1.000
_cell.length_c   1.000
_cell.angle_alpha   90.00
_cell.angle_beta   90.00
_cell.angle_gamma   90.00
#
_symmetry.space_group_name_H-M   'P 1'
#
loop_
_entity.id
_entity.type
_entity.pdbx_description
1 polymer ?
#
loop_
_entity_poly.entity_id
_entity_poly.type
_entity_poly.pdbx_seq_one_letter_code
_entity_poly.pdbx_strand_id
1 'polypeptide(L)'
;CKMAVNKWVGQYYVGSNRPRMNLTLQAGIQTIGGKKYCYDSKGNMLKGWQTVSGNKYYFGSDGAACTGLQVIGDKKYYFYPTGIMAANLTLAVSNKEYTINKNGVVTAEKTINVSGNTTGSKLAKFAIKYVGNPYVYGGTSLTNGADCSGFVYTVFANYGIKLLRVANDQMKGPSSALIKAGYKKAVTVSTSSMLPGALVFYGSSNYASHVGIYIGNGQIVHASNSQPYPQG
;
A
#
# COMPACT_ATOMS: atom_id res chain seq x y z
N CYS A 1 -15.44 -31.30 -29.99
CA CYS A 1 -15.31 -30.72 -28.64
C CYS A 1 -14.46 -29.45 -28.66
N LYS A 2 -15.01 -28.31 -28.26
CA LYS A 2 -14.21 -27.08 -28.06
C LYS A 2 -13.48 -27.22 -26.74
N MET A 3 -12.13 -27.09 -26.73
CA MET A 3 -11.35 -27.03 -25.51
C MET A 3 -11.68 -25.74 -24.74
N ALA A 4 -11.88 -25.87 -23.44
CA ALA A 4 -12.02 -24.72 -22.56
C ALA A 4 -10.65 -24.05 -22.41
N VAL A 5 -10.56 -22.75 -22.66
CA VAL A 5 -9.36 -21.94 -22.44
C VAL A 5 -9.74 -20.70 -21.63
N ASN A 6 -8.83 -20.22 -20.79
CA ASN A 6 -9.05 -19.07 -19.89
C ASN A 6 -10.31 -19.20 -19.02
N LYS A 7 -10.64 -20.40 -18.55
CA LYS A 7 -11.76 -20.62 -17.66
C LYS A 7 -11.54 -21.78 -16.68
N TRP A 8 -12.35 -21.80 -15.65
CA TRP A 8 -12.41 -22.90 -14.70
C TRP A 8 -13.13 -24.11 -15.28
N VAL A 9 -12.57 -25.29 -15.07
CA VAL A 9 -13.19 -26.58 -15.34
C VAL A 9 -13.12 -27.39 -14.05
N GLY A 10 -14.23 -27.44 -13.32
CA GLY A 10 -14.24 -27.97 -11.96
C GLY A 10 -13.36 -27.13 -11.03
N GLN A 11 -12.41 -27.77 -10.36
CA GLN A 11 -11.44 -27.09 -9.49
C GLN A 11 -10.13 -26.67 -10.21
N TYR A 12 -10.06 -26.88 -11.54
CA TYR A 12 -8.88 -26.59 -12.37
C TYR A 12 -9.10 -25.36 -13.23
N TYR A 13 -8.06 -24.55 -13.36
CA TYR A 13 -8.06 -23.44 -14.31
C TYR A 13 -7.26 -23.79 -15.57
N VAL A 14 -7.86 -23.61 -16.75
CA VAL A 14 -7.23 -23.85 -18.04
C VAL A 14 -6.84 -22.52 -18.66
N GLY A 15 -5.52 -22.24 -18.71
CA GLY A 15 -4.97 -21.01 -19.28
C GLY A 15 -4.95 -20.98 -20.82
N SER A 16 -4.60 -19.81 -21.39
CA SER A 16 -4.71 -19.51 -22.82
C SER A 16 -3.60 -20.04 -23.72
N ASN A 17 -2.50 -20.54 -23.16
CA ASN A 17 -1.32 -20.88 -23.97
C ASN A 17 -1.14 -22.38 -24.18
N ARG A 18 -1.63 -22.88 -25.28
CA ARG A 18 -1.12 -23.77 -26.33
C ARG A 18 -2.06 -24.83 -26.88
N PRO A 19 -1.99 -25.10 -28.21
CA PRO A 19 -2.76 -26.16 -28.86
C PRO A 19 -2.03 -27.52 -28.87
N ARG A 20 -1.24 -27.88 -27.86
CA ARG A 20 -0.67 -29.22 -27.71
C ARG A 20 -0.82 -29.68 -26.26
N MET A 21 -1.42 -30.87 -26.11
CA MET A 21 -1.67 -31.61 -24.88
C MET A 21 -0.41 -31.76 -24.00
N ASN A 22 -0.09 -30.74 -23.27
CA ASN A 22 0.59 -30.82 -21.98
C ASN A 22 -0.02 -29.70 -21.15
N LEU A 23 -1.11 -29.99 -20.49
CA LEU A 23 -1.66 -29.22 -19.36
C LEU A 23 -0.63 -29.24 -18.24
N THR A 24 0.45 -28.51 -18.39
CA THR A 24 1.34 -28.22 -17.27
C THR A 24 0.63 -27.15 -16.47
N LEU A 25 -0.24 -27.61 -15.59
CA LEU A 25 -0.77 -26.80 -14.50
C LEU A 25 0.45 -26.34 -13.71
N GLN A 26 0.78 -25.07 -13.81
CA GLN A 26 1.93 -24.52 -13.08
C GLN A 26 1.60 -24.55 -11.59
N ALA A 27 2.36 -25.33 -10.84
CA ALA A 27 2.31 -25.30 -9.38
C ALA A 27 2.67 -23.89 -8.87
N GLY A 28 2.19 -23.54 -7.69
CA GLY A 28 2.46 -22.25 -7.07
C GLY A 28 1.34 -21.24 -7.29
N ILE A 29 1.68 -19.96 -7.12
CA ILE A 29 0.71 -18.88 -7.18
C ILE A 29 0.43 -18.45 -8.61
N GLN A 30 -0.84 -18.44 -8.98
CA GLN A 30 -1.35 -17.96 -10.27
C GLN A 30 -2.30 -16.77 -10.04
N THR A 31 -2.20 -15.75 -10.91
CA THR A 31 -3.13 -14.60 -10.87
C THR A 31 -4.18 -14.77 -11.95
N ILE A 32 -5.43 -14.85 -11.54
CA ILE A 32 -6.58 -15.10 -12.41
C ILE A 32 -7.67 -14.08 -12.10
N GLY A 33 -8.04 -13.27 -13.07
CA GLY A 33 -9.04 -12.22 -12.86
C GLY A 33 -8.67 -11.22 -11.76
N GLY A 34 -7.36 -10.92 -11.59
CA GLY A 34 -6.87 -10.02 -10.55
C GLY A 34 -6.76 -10.64 -9.14
N LYS A 35 -7.21 -11.88 -8.95
CA LYS A 35 -7.08 -12.64 -7.70
C LYS A 35 -5.95 -13.66 -7.79
N LYS A 36 -5.28 -13.94 -6.68
CA LYS A 36 -4.24 -14.97 -6.60
C LYS A 36 -4.81 -16.27 -6.05
N TYR A 37 -4.41 -17.37 -6.66
CA TYR A 37 -4.76 -18.74 -6.29
C TYR A 37 -3.48 -19.57 -6.20
N CYS A 38 -3.46 -20.59 -5.37
CA CYS A 38 -2.31 -21.48 -5.24
C CYS A 38 -2.67 -22.89 -5.69
N TYR A 39 -1.76 -23.52 -6.43
CA TYR A 39 -1.94 -24.90 -6.95
C TYR A 39 -0.77 -25.79 -6.56
N ASP A 40 -1.06 -27.07 -6.30
CA ASP A 40 -0.04 -28.10 -6.13
C ASP A 40 0.54 -28.54 -7.50
N SER A 41 1.51 -29.45 -7.49
CA SER A 41 2.13 -29.99 -8.71
C SER A 41 1.18 -30.86 -9.55
N LYS A 42 0.04 -31.26 -9.00
CA LYS A 42 -1.01 -32.01 -9.68
C LYS A 42 -2.11 -31.09 -10.21
N GLY A 43 -2.01 -29.77 -9.95
CA GLY A 43 -2.98 -28.75 -10.36
C GLY A 43 -4.20 -28.65 -9.46
N ASN A 44 -4.20 -29.25 -8.28
CA ASN A 44 -5.27 -29.04 -7.30
C ASN A 44 -5.12 -27.68 -6.64
N MET A 45 -6.24 -26.96 -6.53
CA MET A 45 -6.30 -25.67 -5.85
C MET A 45 -6.12 -25.85 -4.34
N LEU A 46 -5.10 -25.18 -3.80
CA LEU A 46 -4.80 -25.22 -2.38
C LEU A 46 -5.57 -24.14 -1.64
N LYS A 47 -6.04 -24.47 -0.43
CA LYS A 47 -6.78 -23.58 0.47
C LYS A 47 -6.07 -23.52 1.83
N GLY A 48 -6.48 -22.58 2.66
CA GLY A 48 -5.88 -22.39 3.99
C GLY A 48 -4.46 -21.81 3.92
N TRP A 49 -3.68 -22.07 4.94
CA TRP A 49 -2.32 -21.56 5.06
C TRP A 49 -1.38 -22.23 4.05
N GLN A 50 -0.68 -21.39 3.27
CA GLN A 50 0.36 -21.83 2.33
C GLN A 50 1.61 -20.95 2.49
N THR A 51 2.78 -21.57 2.31
CA THR A 51 4.05 -20.85 2.25
C THR A 51 4.62 -21.02 0.84
N VAL A 52 4.79 -19.93 0.11
CA VAL A 52 5.32 -19.96 -1.26
C VAL A 52 6.47 -18.96 -1.35
N SER A 53 7.64 -19.43 -1.76
CA SER A 53 8.86 -18.60 -1.85
C SER A 53 9.17 -17.83 -0.56
N GLY A 54 9.01 -18.48 0.60
CA GLY A 54 9.27 -17.89 1.92
C GLY A 54 8.18 -16.98 2.46
N ASN A 55 7.18 -16.62 1.66
CA ASN A 55 6.06 -15.78 2.06
C ASN A 55 4.85 -16.62 2.48
N LYS A 56 4.16 -16.21 3.55
CA LYS A 56 2.93 -16.85 4.01
C LYS A 56 1.70 -16.19 3.40
N TYR A 57 0.75 -17.02 3.00
CA TYR A 57 -0.56 -16.64 2.44
C TYR A 57 -1.66 -17.43 3.15
N TYR A 58 -2.87 -16.92 3.10
CA TYR A 58 -4.06 -17.68 3.45
C TYR A 58 -5.05 -17.63 2.30
N PHE A 59 -5.43 -18.79 1.80
CA PHE A 59 -6.40 -18.93 0.72
C PHE A 59 -7.77 -19.29 1.29
N GLY A 60 -8.77 -18.49 0.99
CA GLY A 60 -10.13 -18.64 1.50
C GLY A 60 -10.85 -19.89 0.99
N SER A 61 -12.11 -20.02 1.35
CA SER A 61 -12.96 -21.13 0.90
C SER A 61 -13.19 -21.12 -0.62
N ASP A 62 -13.14 -19.93 -1.25
CA ASP A 62 -13.17 -19.73 -2.71
C ASP A 62 -11.81 -20.00 -3.39
N GLY A 63 -10.77 -20.29 -2.60
CA GLY A 63 -9.39 -20.50 -3.07
C GLY A 63 -8.62 -19.23 -3.39
N ALA A 64 -9.21 -18.05 -3.26
CA ALA A 64 -8.51 -16.79 -3.48
C ALA A 64 -7.65 -16.42 -2.25
N ALA A 65 -6.48 -15.81 -2.50
CA ALA A 65 -5.65 -15.28 -1.43
C ALA A 65 -6.39 -14.16 -0.69
N CYS A 66 -6.42 -14.25 0.62
CA CYS A 66 -6.96 -13.21 1.49
C CYS A 66 -6.10 -11.96 1.43
N THR A 67 -6.75 -10.78 1.56
CA THR A 67 -6.12 -9.47 1.64
C THR A 67 -6.75 -8.65 2.76
N GLY A 68 -6.04 -7.62 3.25
CA GLY A 68 -6.50 -6.80 4.35
C GLY A 68 -6.52 -7.53 5.70
N LEU A 69 -7.28 -6.98 6.64
CA LEU A 69 -7.44 -7.57 7.97
C LEU A 69 -8.38 -8.78 7.91
N GLN A 70 -7.94 -9.92 8.42
CA GLN A 70 -8.68 -11.18 8.43
C GLN A 70 -8.69 -11.78 9.83
N VAL A 71 -9.80 -12.42 10.19
CA VAL A 71 -9.90 -13.26 11.39
C VAL A 71 -9.86 -14.71 10.93
N ILE A 72 -8.85 -15.45 11.37
CA ILE A 72 -8.66 -16.86 11.01
C ILE A 72 -8.55 -17.65 12.33
N GLY A 73 -9.56 -18.46 12.58
CA GLY A 73 -9.77 -19.03 13.91
C GLY A 73 -10.08 -17.91 14.92
N ASP A 74 -9.32 -17.85 16.00
CA ASP A 74 -9.42 -16.87 17.10
C ASP A 74 -8.44 -15.69 16.97
N LYS A 75 -7.67 -15.61 15.86
CA LYS A 75 -6.59 -14.64 15.68
C LYS A 75 -6.82 -13.73 14.51
N LYS A 76 -6.38 -12.47 14.66
CA LYS A 76 -6.38 -11.47 13.59
C LYS A 76 -5.03 -11.49 12.88
N TYR A 77 -5.07 -11.40 11.54
CA TYR A 77 -3.92 -11.29 10.65
C TYR A 77 -4.14 -10.18 9.65
N TYR A 78 -3.07 -9.58 9.17
CA TYR A 78 -3.15 -8.64 8.05
C TYR A 78 -2.41 -9.21 6.85
N PHE A 79 -3.05 -9.15 5.68
CA PHE A 79 -2.47 -9.54 4.41
C PHE A 79 -2.39 -8.31 3.51
N TYR A 80 -1.24 -8.08 2.93
CA TYR A 80 -1.07 -7.01 1.96
C TYR A 80 -1.95 -7.23 0.71
N PRO A 81 -2.13 -6.21 -0.16
CA PRO A 81 -2.84 -6.38 -1.42
C PRO A 81 -2.26 -7.49 -2.31
N THR A 82 -0.98 -7.83 -2.11
CA THR A 82 -0.32 -8.98 -2.75
C THR A 82 -0.76 -10.33 -2.22
N GLY A 83 -1.52 -10.39 -1.13
CA GLY A 83 -1.88 -11.60 -0.41
C GLY A 83 -0.82 -12.09 0.58
N ILE A 84 0.35 -11.45 0.66
CA ILE A 84 1.41 -11.82 1.61
C ILE A 84 1.00 -11.41 3.03
N MET A 85 1.21 -12.29 4.01
CA MET A 85 0.96 -12.02 5.42
C MET A 85 2.00 -11.03 5.97
N ALA A 86 1.53 -9.98 6.62
CA ALA A 86 2.39 -9.08 7.40
C ALA A 86 2.88 -9.76 8.68
N ALA A 87 4.15 -9.56 9.05
CA ALA A 87 4.72 -10.12 10.28
C ALA A 87 5.88 -9.27 10.81
N ASN A 88 6.02 -9.22 12.15
CA ASN A 88 7.10 -8.55 12.86
C ASN A 88 7.21 -7.04 12.55
N LEU A 89 6.09 -6.35 12.57
CA LEU A 89 6.05 -4.90 12.31
C LEU A 89 4.85 -4.22 12.98
N THR A 90 4.87 -2.91 13.00
CA THR A 90 3.69 -2.09 13.28
C THR A 90 3.19 -1.50 11.97
N LEU A 91 1.92 -1.68 11.67
CA LEU A 91 1.29 -1.28 10.41
C LEU A 91 0.10 -0.36 10.70
N ALA A 92 0.09 0.81 10.07
CA ALA A 92 -1.08 1.67 10.06
C ALA A 92 -1.95 1.36 8.84
N VAL A 93 -3.23 1.14 9.05
CA VAL A 93 -4.22 0.91 7.98
C VAL A 93 -5.48 1.70 8.31
N SER A 94 -5.92 2.53 7.37
CA SER A 94 -7.05 3.43 7.55
C SER A 94 -6.80 4.40 8.73
N ASN A 95 -7.40 4.22 9.86
CA ASN A 95 -7.19 5.04 11.06
C ASN A 95 -6.75 4.21 12.26
N LYS A 96 -6.21 3.02 12.02
CA LYS A 96 -5.76 2.09 13.05
C LYS A 96 -4.32 1.68 12.86
N GLU A 97 -3.60 1.58 13.95
CA GLU A 97 -2.26 1.03 14.04
C GLU A 97 -2.37 -0.39 14.62
N TYR A 98 -1.78 -1.34 13.94
CA TYR A 98 -1.75 -2.75 14.33
C TYR A 98 -0.33 -3.16 14.66
N THR A 99 -0.09 -3.64 15.88
CA THR A 99 1.18 -4.32 16.21
C THR A 99 1.05 -5.78 15.83
N ILE A 100 1.94 -6.25 14.97
CA ILE A 100 1.92 -7.59 14.40
C ILE A 100 3.21 -8.31 14.82
N ASN A 101 3.07 -9.44 15.50
CA ASN A 101 4.20 -10.21 15.99
C ASN A 101 4.88 -11.03 14.85
N LYS A 102 5.98 -11.72 15.18
CA LYS A 102 6.75 -12.55 14.23
C LYS A 102 5.94 -13.70 13.58
N ASN A 103 4.84 -14.10 14.20
CA ASN A 103 3.95 -15.14 13.67
C ASN A 103 2.82 -14.56 12.79
N GLY A 104 2.81 -13.24 12.57
CA GLY A 104 1.78 -12.54 11.79
C GLY A 104 0.51 -12.22 12.58
N VAL A 105 0.45 -12.56 13.86
CA VAL A 105 -0.74 -12.29 14.69
C VAL A 105 -0.76 -10.83 15.13
N VAL A 106 -1.88 -10.18 14.95
CA VAL A 106 -2.14 -8.85 15.51
C VAL A 106 -2.26 -8.97 17.03
N THR A 107 -1.34 -8.38 17.75
CA THR A 107 -1.28 -8.43 19.24
C THR A 107 -1.81 -7.18 19.90
N ALA A 108 -1.82 -6.05 19.17
CA ALA A 108 -2.41 -4.81 19.64
C ALA A 108 -3.06 -4.05 18.48
N GLU A 109 -4.11 -3.31 18.80
CA GLU A 109 -4.83 -2.43 17.89
C GLU A 109 -5.05 -1.09 18.57
N LYS A 110 -4.62 0.00 17.96
CA LYS A 110 -4.75 1.36 18.48
C LYS A 110 -5.37 2.25 17.42
N THR A 111 -6.37 3.05 17.78
CA THR A 111 -6.93 4.04 16.87
C THR A 111 -5.95 5.21 16.72
N ILE A 112 -5.62 5.57 15.48
CA ILE A 112 -4.83 6.75 15.15
C ILE A 112 -5.77 7.96 15.20
N ASN A 113 -5.70 8.70 16.28
CA ASN A 113 -6.50 9.90 16.45
C ASN A 113 -5.73 11.11 15.91
N VAL A 114 -6.01 11.49 14.67
CA VAL A 114 -5.61 12.80 14.16
C VAL A 114 -6.56 13.82 14.74
N SER A 115 -6.11 14.58 15.74
CA SER A 115 -6.90 15.61 16.39
C SER A 115 -7.21 16.80 15.48
N GLY A 116 -8.30 17.47 15.74
CA GLY A 116 -8.69 18.70 15.06
C GLY A 116 -9.54 18.51 13.80
N ASN A 117 -10.10 19.64 13.33
CA ASN A 117 -10.95 19.73 12.14
C ASN A 117 -10.41 20.73 11.10
N THR A 118 -9.11 21.07 11.19
CA THR A 118 -8.43 21.92 10.24
C THR A 118 -8.26 21.21 8.88
N THR A 119 -7.94 21.95 7.84
CA THR A 119 -7.61 21.36 6.52
C THR A 119 -6.45 20.38 6.64
N GLY A 120 -5.40 20.70 7.43
CA GLY A 120 -4.27 19.82 7.67
C GLY A 120 -4.68 18.51 8.34
N SER A 121 -5.53 18.56 9.37
CA SER A 121 -6.06 17.35 10.02
C SER A 121 -6.90 16.50 9.07
N LYS A 122 -7.68 17.12 8.18
CA LYS A 122 -8.45 16.40 7.15
C LYS A 122 -7.55 15.74 6.12
N LEU A 123 -6.50 16.43 5.67
CA LEU A 123 -5.44 15.89 4.80
C LEU A 123 -4.76 14.67 5.42
N ALA A 124 -4.34 14.77 6.68
CA ALA A 124 -3.72 13.68 7.41
C ALA A 124 -4.65 12.46 7.54
N LYS A 125 -5.92 12.67 7.91
CA LYS A 125 -6.96 11.62 7.95
C LYS A 125 -7.18 10.96 6.59
N PHE A 126 -7.13 11.74 5.51
CA PHE A 126 -7.28 11.24 4.16
C PHE A 126 -6.06 10.41 3.73
N ALA A 127 -4.86 10.91 3.98
CA ALA A 127 -3.60 10.25 3.64
C ALA A 127 -3.47 8.85 4.26
N ILE A 128 -3.85 8.70 5.54
CA ILE A 128 -3.79 7.42 6.27
C ILE A 128 -4.60 6.31 5.60
N LYS A 129 -5.66 6.63 4.88
CA LYS A 129 -6.51 5.63 4.19
C LYS A 129 -5.76 4.82 3.14
N TYR A 130 -4.65 5.33 2.65
CA TYR A 130 -3.88 4.73 1.55
C TYR A 130 -2.61 4.00 2.00
N VAL A 131 -2.41 3.88 3.30
CA VAL A 131 -1.31 3.06 3.85
C VAL A 131 -1.50 1.61 3.44
N GLY A 132 -0.43 0.97 2.96
CA GLY A 132 -0.44 -0.41 2.44
C GLY A 132 -0.54 -0.50 0.92
N ASN A 133 -0.70 0.62 0.20
CA ASN A 133 -0.65 0.65 -1.26
C ASN A 133 0.81 0.66 -1.78
N PRO A 134 1.07 0.18 -2.99
CA PRO A 134 2.42 0.00 -3.49
C PRO A 134 3.15 1.33 -3.73
N TYR A 135 4.48 1.30 -3.52
CA TYR A 135 5.37 2.34 -4.04
C TYR A 135 5.61 2.12 -5.54
N VAL A 136 5.44 3.18 -6.34
CA VAL A 136 5.78 3.18 -7.76
C VAL A 136 6.54 4.46 -8.07
N TYR A 137 7.81 4.34 -8.48
CA TYR A 137 8.63 5.49 -8.85
C TYR A 137 7.97 6.29 -10.00
N GLY A 138 7.87 7.61 -9.84
CA GLY A 138 7.14 8.48 -10.78
C GLY A 138 5.61 8.40 -10.69
N GLY A 139 5.07 7.47 -9.88
CA GLY A 139 3.63 7.27 -9.73
C GLY A 139 2.95 8.38 -8.92
N THR A 140 1.64 8.55 -9.18
CA THR A 140 0.76 9.51 -8.49
C THR A 140 -0.57 8.90 -8.08
N SER A 141 -0.76 7.59 -8.29
CA SER A 141 -2.00 6.91 -7.95
C SER A 141 -2.01 6.52 -6.48
N LEU A 142 -3.01 6.98 -5.74
CA LEU A 142 -3.15 6.62 -4.32
C LEU A 142 -3.49 5.14 -4.11
N THR A 143 -3.99 4.44 -5.12
CA THR A 143 -4.39 3.03 -5.04
C THR A 143 -3.46 2.09 -5.81
N ASN A 144 -2.96 2.52 -6.97
CA ASN A 144 -2.16 1.68 -7.87
C ASN A 144 -0.65 1.91 -7.73
N GLY A 145 -0.26 2.90 -6.93
CA GLY A 145 1.11 3.21 -6.58
C GLY A 145 1.52 4.66 -6.82
N ALA A 146 2.25 5.19 -5.87
CA ALA A 146 2.83 6.52 -5.89
C ALA A 146 4.27 6.49 -5.36
N ASP A 147 5.11 7.44 -5.78
CA ASP A 147 6.33 7.76 -5.06
C ASP A 147 6.04 8.75 -3.92
N CYS A 148 7.04 9.09 -3.11
CA CYS A 148 6.88 9.93 -1.93
C CYS A 148 6.23 11.29 -2.23
N SER A 149 6.73 12.01 -3.22
CA SER A 149 6.22 13.31 -3.61
C SER A 149 4.94 13.24 -4.44
N GLY A 150 4.75 12.16 -5.21
CA GLY A 150 3.52 11.88 -5.93
C GLY A 150 2.35 11.58 -5.01
N PHE A 151 2.61 10.85 -3.93
CA PHE A 151 1.64 10.63 -2.84
C PHE A 151 1.19 11.96 -2.23
N VAL A 152 2.16 12.78 -1.78
CA VAL A 152 1.89 14.12 -1.22
C VAL A 152 1.15 15.00 -2.23
N TYR A 153 1.65 15.07 -3.47
CA TYR A 153 1.04 15.84 -4.55
C TYR A 153 -0.45 15.50 -4.71
N THR A 154 -0.77 14.21 -4.77
CA THR A 154 -2.15 13.76 -5.01
C THR A 154 -3.04 13.95 -3.78
N VAL A 155 -2.54 13.69 -2.56
CA VAL A 155 -3.30 13.95 -1.33
C VAL A 155 -3.69 15.42 -1.24
N PHE A 156 -2.76 16.34 -1.50
CA PHE A 156 -3.03 17.78 -1.43
C PHE A 156 -3.96 18.25 -2.57
N ALA A 157 -3.80 17.71 -3.77
CA ALA A 157 -4.67 18.01 -4.91
C ALA A 157 -6.15 17.66 -4.64
N ASN A 158 -6.44 16.60 -3.89
CA ASN A 158 -7.81 16.26 -3.45
C ASN A 158 -8.45 17.33 -2.56
N TYR A 159 -7.67 18.25 -2.02
CA TYR A 159 -8.14 19.39 -1.24
C TYR A 159 -7.97 20.72 -1.97
N GLY A 160 -7.78 20.69 -3.29
CA GLY A 160 -7.60 21.88 -4.12
C GLY A 160 -6.27 22.61 -3.91
N ILE A 161 -5.29 21.98 -3.24
CA ILE A 161 -3.98 22.56 -2.97
C ILE A 161 -2.99 22.06 -4.02
N LYS A 162 -2.54 22.96 -4.90
CA LYS A 162 -1.56 22.65 -5.95
C LYS A 162 -0.14 22.73 -5.38
N LEU A 163 0.57 21.61 -5.41
CA LEU A 163 1.99 21.49 -5.07
C LEU A 163 2.81 21.18 -6.32
N LEU A 164 4.13 21.39 -6.25
CA LEU A 164 5.06 20.91 -7.28
C LEU A 164 5.19 19.39 -7.19
N ARG A 165 5.64 18.75 -8.29
CA ARG A 165 5.62 17.28 -8.38
C ARG A 165 6.74 16.60 -7.60
N VAL A 166 7.93 17.20 -7.52
CA VAL A 166 9.14 16.59 -6.98
C VAL A 166 9.38 17.06 -5.55
N ALA A 167 9.88 16.18 -4.65
CA ALA A 167 10.08 16.47 -3.22
C ALA A 167 10.95 17.71 -2.99
N ASN A 168 12.06 17.85 -3.73
CA ASN A 168 12.94 18.99 -3.62
C ASN A 168 12.27 20.30 -4.04
N ASP A 169 11.43 20.26 -5.07
CA ASP A 169 10.68 21.43 -5.53
C ASP A 169 9.55 21.79 -4.55
N GLN A 170 8.91 20.78 -3.95
CA GLN A 170 7.93 20.99 -2.88
C GLN A 170 8.57 21.69 -1.67
N MET A 171 9.81 21.32 -1.32
CA MET A 171 10.57 21.95 -0.22
C MET A 171 10.96 23.41 -0.58
N LYS A 172 11.55 23.62 -1.75
CA LYS A 172 11.98 24.95 -2.21
C LYS A 172 10.82 25.90 -2.53
N GLY A 173 9.71 25.32 -2.94
CA GLY A 173 8.50 26.05 -3.32
C GLY A 173 8.51 26.56 -4.78
N PRO A 174 7.33 26.98 -5.24
CA PRO A 174 7.11 27.43 -6.60
C PRO A 174 7.71 28.84 -6.86
N SER A 175 8.02 29.13 -8.12
CA SER A 175 8.35 30.47 -8.57
C SER A 175 7.17 31.45 -8.41
N SER A 176 7.44 32.75 -8.47
CA SER A 176 6.39 33.78 -8.39
C SER A 176 5.31 33.61 -9.48
N ALA A 177 5.69 33.18 -10.68
CA ALA A 177 4.75 32.90 -11.76
C ALA A 177 3.81 31.71 -11.41
N LEU A 178 4.35 30.64 -10.85
CA LEU A 178 3.56 29.48 -10.42
C LEU A 178 2.67 29.81 -9.21
N ILE A 179 3.12 30.70 -8.30
CA ILE A 179 2.28 31.18 -7.20
C ILE A 179 1.05 31.92 -7.77
N LYS A 180 1.23 32.80 -8.78
CA LYS A 180 0.12 33.45 -9.47
C LYS A 180 -0.81 32.45 -10.16
N ALA A 181 -0.28 31.31 -10.62
CA ALA A 181 -1.07 30.20 -11.18
C ALA A 181 -1.71 29.28 -10.11
N GLY A 182 -1.65 29.66 -8.83
CA GLY A 182 -2.34 29.00 -7.74
C GLY A 182 -1.56 27.92 -7.01
N TYR A 183 -0.27 27.70 -7.34
CA TYR A 183 0.60 26.82 -6.58
C TYR A 183 0.89 27.38 -5.18
N LYS A 184 1.02 26.51 -4.21
CA LYS A 184 1.26 26.88 -2.81
C LYS A 184 2.71 26.66 -2.42
N LYS A 185 3.26 27.61 -1.67
CA LYS A 185 4.59 27.54 -1.07
C LYS A 185 4.45 27.05 0.38
N ALA A 186 5.28 26.09 0.76
CA ALA A 186 5.40 25.67 2.15
C ALA A 186 6.10 26.75 2.98
N VAL A 187 5.69 26.89 4.24
CA VAL A 187 6.34 27.73 5.24
C VAL A 187 7.02 26.82 6.24
N THR A 188 8.29 27.06 6.51
CA THR A 188 9.05 26.29 7.50
C THR A 188 8.52 26.57 8.91
N VAL A 189 8.25 25.53 9.66
CA VAL A 189 7.85 25.60 11.07
C VAL A 189 8.81 24.75 11.91
N SER A 190 8.94 25.08 13.20
CA SER A 190 9.70 24.23 14.13
C SER A 190 9.01 22.88 14.32
N THR A 191 9.79 21.84 14.65
CA THR A 191 9.25 20.51 14.93
C THR A 191 8.26 20.49 16.09
N SER A 192 8.46 21.38 17.09
CA SER A 192 7.54 21.55 18.21
C SER A 192 6.18 22.18 17.82
N SER A 193 6.13 22.86 16.68
CA SER A 193 4.92 23.54 16.17
C SER A 193 4.26 22.80 15.01
N MET A 194 4.73 21.60 14.68
CA MET A 194 4.13 20.82 13.60
C MET A 194 2.69 20.39 13.93
N LEU A 195 1.78 20.67 13.01
CA LEU A 195 0.40 20.24 13.08
C LEU A 195 0.14 19.14 12.02
N PRO A 196 -0.84 18.25 12.25
CA PRO A 196 -1.25 17.28 11.25
C PRO A 196 -1.49 17.95 9.88
N GLY A 197 -0.96 17.33 8.82
CA GLY A 197 -0.93 17.88 7.46
C GLY A 197 0.34 18.64 7.10
N ALA A 198 1.26 18.88 8.06
CA ALA A 198 2.57 19.45 7.74
C ALA A 198 3.40 18.47 6.90
N LEU A 199 4.23 19.00 6.01
CA LEU A 199 5.17 18.21 5.22
C LEU A 199 6.48 18.04 5.99
N VAL A 200 6.99 16.82 5.99
CA VAL A 200 8.29 16.48 6.58
C VAL A 200 9.22 16.07 5.44
N PHE A 201 10.30 16.85 5.27
CA PHE A 201 11.29 16.60 4.23
C PHE A 201 12.53 15.94 4.81
N TYR A 202 13.10 15.00 4.07
CA TYR A 202 14.33 14.30 4.41
C TYR A 202 15.39 14.57 3.36
N GLY A 203 16.62 14.77 3.81
CA GLY A 203 17.76 15.09 2.95
C GLY A 203 18.72 16.04 3.62
N SER A 204 19.28 17.00 2.87
CA SER A 204 20.11 18.08 3.39
C SER A 204 19.33 19.39 3.51
N SER A 205 19.94 20.42 4.09
CA SER A 205 19.34 21.77 4.19
C SER A 205 18.93 22.36 2.84
N ASN A 206 19.57 21.94 1.76
CA ASN A 206 19.37 22.49 0.41
C ASN A 206 18.74 21.52 -0.58
N TYR A 207 18.50 20.27 -0.17
CA TYR A 207 17.98 19.23 -1.05
C TYR A 207 17.13 18.22 -0.30
N ALA A 208 15.89 18.03 -0.73
CA ALA A 208 15.00 16.97 -0.23
C ALA A 208 14.96 15.81 -1.21
N SER A 209 15.37 14.63 -0.74
CA SER A 209 15.26 13.37 -1.47
C SER A 209 13.95 12.64 -1.20
N HIS A 210 13.27 12.98 -0.10
CA HIS A 210 12.05 12.32 0.36
C HIS A 210 11.12 13.28 1.08
N VAL A 211 9.82 12.94 1.10
CA VAL A 211 8.78 13.73 1.77
C VAL A 211 7.67 12.84 2.31
N GLY A 212 7.13 13.21 3.46
CA GLY A 212 5.96 12.61 4.07
C GLY A 212 5.01 13.65 4.65
N ILE A 213 3.85 13.20 5.09
CA ILE A 213 2.81 14.02 5.72
C ILE A 213 2.77 13.70 7.21
N TYR A 214 2.97 14.70 8.06
CA TYR A 214 2.84 14.54 9.51
C TYR A 214 1.37 14.32 9.89
N ILE A 215 1.11 13.30 10.69
CA ILE A 215 -0.24 12.92 11.12
C ILE A 215 -0.50 13.15 12.61
N GLY A 216 0.49 13.69 13.31
CA GLY A 216 0.43 13.91 14.76
C GLY A 216 1.20 12.85 15.54
N ASN A 217 1.42 13.08 16.84
CA ASN A 217 2.05 12.14 17.79
C ASN A 217 3.43 11.61 17.34
N GLY A 218 4.23 12.42 16.65
CA GLY A 218 5.54 12.02 16.14
C GLY A 218 5.49 11.08 14.93
N GLN A 219 4.34 10.88 14.31
CA GLN A 219 4.14 9.96 13.20
C GLN A 219 3.99 10.69 11.87
N ILE A 220 4.46 10.04 10.80
CA ILE A 220 4.24 10.47 9.41
C ILE A 220 3.60 9.35 8.61
N VAL A 221 2.95 9.73 7.51
CA VAL A 221 2.57 8.81 6.44
C VAL A 221 3.33 9.20 5.17
N HIS A 222 3.93 8.23 4.51
CA HIS A 222 4.71 8.45 3.30
C HIS A 222 4.70 7.21 2.41
N ALA A 223 4.97 7.37 1.11
CA ALA A 223 5.27 6.27 0.21
C ALA A 223 6.80 6.10 0.15
N SER A 224 7.31 4.91 0.42
CA SER A 224 8.74 4.62 0.47
C SER A 224 9.06 3.27 -0.15
N ASN A 225 10.23 3.18 -0.78
CA ASN A 225 10.82 1.92 -1.26
C ASN A 225 11.98 1.45 -0.39
N SER A 226 12.16 2.05 0.80
CA SER A 226 13.23 1.66 1.74
C SER A 226 13.05 0.24 2.27
N GLN A 227 11.83 -0.26 2.23
CA GLN A 227 11.49 -1.67 2.41
C GLN A 227 10.99 -2.24 1.08
N PRO A 228 11.32 -3.50 0.75
CA PRO A 228 10.75 -4.15 -0.43
C PRO A 228 9.22 -4.16 -0.35
N TYR A 229 8.55 -3.86 -1.48
CA TYR A 229 7.11 -4.11 -1.55
C TYR A 229 6.84 -5.56 -1.14
N PRO A 230 5.88 -5.83 -0.26
CA PRO A 230 4.77 -4.97 0.15
C PRO A 230 4.99 -4.14 1.43
N GLN A 231 6.18 -4.04 1.97
CA GLN A 231 6.44 -3.28 3.21
C GLN A 231 6.77 -1.80 2.97
N GLY A 232 7.18 -1.41 1.77
CA GLY A 232 7.55 -0.04 1.39
C GLY A 232 6.43 0.81 0.83
#